data_6a20b8c341eb7b87f2203d1c48b8b969
#
_entry.id   6a20b8c341eb7b87f2203d1c48b8b969
#
_cell.length_a   1.000
_cell.length_b   1.000
_cell.length_c   1.000
_cell.angle_alpha   90.00
_cell.angle_beta   90.00
_cell.angle_gamma   90.00
#
_symmetry.space_group_name_H-M   'P 1'
#
loop_
_entity.id
_entity.type
_entity.pdbx_description
1 polymer ?
#
loop_
_entity_poly.entity_id
_entity_poly.type
_entity_poly.pdbx_seq_one_letter_code
_entity_poly.pdbx_strand_id
1 'polypeptide(L)'
;MQTAWHSIRFVLSCVVVVTMANVAAAQTPSAARLLVLLRNASALAIVEPASGKVLGRVPVGRDPHEVAVTPDGRMAFVASPSEGISVIDVPAMKELRRVNTGALSAPHDVLYAGGKLYFTAEGYKTIGRYDPTANMVEWMLGIGQDGTHLLVLARDQQTMWVPNRGSNSISVIDGVAGGPPKFKTTAIPVPGTTPEGLDLSPDGRELWTATRGDGSVSIIDTATRRVIQSFNLKLTDANRLKFTPDGMVLILDGGTGTLIVLDAASRKEIKRLKVAPRDTGDGGVFVMPDGSRAYLGLRDDHSVVVIDLKTLEIESRFPMGPDSGPGCINWAALK
;
A
#
# COMPACT_ATOMS: atom_id res chain seq x y z
N MET A 1 75.06 12.38 -69.07
CA MET A 1 73.64 12.72 -69.14
C MET A 1 72.84 11.57 -68.61
N GLN A 2 72.43 11.67 -67.32
CA GLN A 2 71.64 10.66 -66.66
C GLN A 2 70.33 11.36 -66.23
N THR A 3 69.23 10.89 -66.77
CA THR A 3 67.88 11.34 -66.43
C THR A 3 67.34 10.45 -65.24
N ALA A 4 67.06 11.12 -64.15
CA ALA A 4 66.44 10.47 -62.95
C ALA A 4 64.93 10.47 -63.12
N TRP A 5 64.33 9.30 -63.00
CA TRP A 5 62.88 9.08 -62.91
C TRP A 5 62.46 9.08 -61.43
N HIS A 6 61.56 10.05 -61.10
CA HIS A 6 60.94 10.06 -59.79
C HIS A 6 59.61 9.31 -59.88
N SER A 7 59.49 8.18 -59.10
CA SER A 7 58.27 7.45 -58.98
C SER A 7 57.46 8.00 -57.81
N ILE A 8 56.33 8.57 -58.12
CA ILE A 8 55.35 9.02 -57.12
C ILE A 8 54.49 7.82 -56.73
N ARG A 9 54.60 7.39 -55.46
CA ARG A 9 53.70 6.38 -54.86
C ARG A 9 52.47 7.10 -54.28
N PHE A 10 51.30 6.88 -54.84
CA PHE A 10 50.03 7.21 -54.23
C PHE A 10 49.68 6.16 -53.12
N VAL A 11 49.59 6.64 -51.88
CA VAL A 11 49.07 5.82 -50.76
C VAL A 11 47.57 6.12 -50.70
N LEU A 12 46.78 5.11 -51.06
CA LEU A 12 45.31 5.17 -50.93
C LEU A 12 44.95 4.81 -49.46
N SER A 13 44.63 5.80 -48.63
CA SER A 13 44.13 5.53 -47.27
C SER A 13 42.62 5.21 -47.34
N CYS A 14 42.29 3.94 -47.14
CA CYS A 14 40.89 3.54 -46.91
C CYS A 14 40.46 3.95 -45.50
N VAL A 15 39.59 4.94 -45.40
CA VAL A 15 38.89 5.28 -44.15
C VAL A 15 37.73 4.30 -44.00
N VAL A 16 37.83 3.35 -43.08
CA VAL A 16 36.70 2.49 -42.68
C VAL A 16 35.85 3.27 -41.66
N VAL A 17 34.71 3.73 -42.09
CA VAL A 17 33.71 4.31 -41.19
C VAL A 17 32.92 3.18 -40.57
N VAL A 18 33.27 2.83 -39.30
CA VAL A 18 32.48 1.90 -38.50
C VAL A 18 31.27 2.68 -37.94
N THR A 19 30.11 2.52 -38.54
CA THR A 19 28.84 2.99 -37.99
C THR A 19 28.46 2.07 -36.80
N MET A 20 28.67 2.54 -35.57
CA MET A 20 28.12 1.92 -34.41
C MET A 20 26.60 2.09 -34.42
N ALA A 21 25.87 1.07 -34.80
CA ALA A 21 24.43 1.02 -34.59
C ALA A 21 24.19 0.93 -33.07
N ASN A 22 23.69 2.00 -32.48
CA ASN A 22 23.13 1.95 -31.11
C ASN A 22 21.90 1.03 -31.14
N VAL A 23 22.10 -0.24 -30.81
CA VAL A 23 21.00 -1.11 -30.46
C VAL A 23 20.50 -0.62 -29.11
N ALA A 24 19.45 0.20 -29.13
CA ALA A 24 18.68 0.47 -27.93
C ALA A 24 18.22 -0.88 -27.40
N ALA A 25 18.81 -1.31 -26.29
CA ALA A 25 18.32 -2.50 -25.57
C ALA A 25 16.84 -2.25 -25.28
N ALA A 26 15.97 -3.03 -25.92
CA ALA A 26 14.56 -3.03 -25.60
C ALA A 26 14.49 -3.39 -24.09
N GLN A 27 14.09 -2.42 -23.27
CA GLN A 27 13.86 -2.66 -21.85
C GLN A 27 12.80 -3.75 -21.80
N THR A 28 13.18 -4.89 -21.24
CA THR A 28 12.21 -5.96 -20.92
C THR A 28 11.06 -5.28 -20.15
N PRO A 29 9.81 -5.45 -20.56
CA PRO A 29 8.70 -4.83 -19.86
C PRO A 29 8.83 -5.14 -18.38
N SER A 30 8.79 -4.13 -17.52
CA SER A 30 8.84 -4.32 -16.08
C SER A 30 7.83 -5.41 -15.70
N ALA A 31 8.29 -6.48 -15.08
CA ALA A 31 7.44 -7.56 -14.60
C ALA A 31 6.53 -7.13 -13.43
N ALA A 32 6.53 -5.84 -13.11
CA ALA A 32 5.72 -5.28 -12.04
C ALA A 32 4.22 -5.26 -12.37
N ARG A 33 3.41 -5.46 -11.35
CA ARG A 33 1.94 -5.41 -11.42
C ARG A 33 1.40 -4.51 -10.33
N LEU A 34 0.41 -3.71 -10.67
CA LEU A 34 -0.43 -3.03 -9.71
C LEU A 34 -1.60 -3.96 -9.38
N LEU A 35 -1.79 -4.26 -8.11
CA LEU A 35 -2.88 -5.08 -7.61
C LEU A 35 -3.95 -4.18 -7.04
N VAL A 36 -5.14 -4.18 -7.63
CA VAL A 36 -6.24 -3.30 -7.25
C VAL A 36 -7.43 -4.14 -6.81
N LEU A 37 -7.84 -3.99 -5.56
CA LEU A 37 -9.07 -4.63 -5.08
C LEU A 37 -10.29 -3.94 -5.66
N LEU A 38 -11.18 -4.73 -6.24
CA LEU A 38 -12.47 -4.28 -6.77
C LEU A 38 -13.57 -4.76 -5.81
N ARG A 39 -13.89 -3.93 -4.81
CA ARG A 39 -14.78 -4.31 -3.70
C ARG A 39 -16.17 -4.71 -4.16
N ASN A 40 -16.77 -3.91 -5.05
CA ASN A 40 -18.12 -4.18 -5.54
C ASN A 40 -18.16 -5.40 -6.49
N ALA A 41 -17.05 -5.64 -7.22
CA ALA A 41 -16.93 -6.76 -8.14
C ALA A 41 -16.40 -8.06 -7.49
N SER A 42 -16.03 -8.02 -6.20
CA SER A 42 -15.44 -9.16 -5.46
C SER A 42 -14.27 -9.78 -6.23
N ALA A 43 -13.33 -8.95 -6.68
CA ALA A 43 -12.19 -9.37 -7.49
C ALA A 43 -10.92 -8.61 -7.15
N LEU A 44 -9.77 -9.25 -7.45
CA LEU A 44 -8.46 -8.61 -7.53
C LEU A 44 -8.14 -8.35 -8.99
N ALA A 45 -8.05 -7.10 -9.40
CA ALA A 45 -7.55 -6.73 -10.72
C ALA A 45 -6.02 -6.69 -10.71
N ILE A 46 -5.41 -7.32 -11.71
CA ILE A 46 -3.98 -7.28 -11.99
C ILE A 46 -3.77 -6.33 -13.15
N VAL A 47 -3.07 -5.24 -12.91
CA VAL A 47 -3.01 -4.08 -13.80
C VAL A 47 -1.57 -3.81 -14.23
N GLU A 48 -1.36 -3.45 -15.48
CA GLU A 48 -0.09 -2.93 -15.97
C GLU A 48 0.09 -1.49 -15.52
N PRO A 49 1.12 -1.17 -14.71
CA PRO A 49 1.21 0.14 -14.07
C PRO A 49 1.41 1.31 -15.03
N ALA A 50 2.07 1.07 -16.17
CA ALA A 50 2.41 2.14 -17.11
C ALA A 50 1.19 2.63 -17.91
N SER A 51 0.28 1.72 -18.25
CA SER A 51 -0.87 2.02 -19.11
C SER A 51 -2.21 2.01 -18.37
N GLY A 52 -2.26 1.46 -17.15
CA GLY A 52 -3.51 1.19 -16.44
C GLY A 52 -4.33 0.03 -17.04
N LYS A 53 -3.77 -0.72 -18.00
CA LYS A 53 -4.45 -1.85 -18.62
C LYS A 53 -4.69 -2.97 -17.61
N VAL A 54 -5.93 -3.38 -17.45
CA VAL A 54 -6.30 -4.57 -16.68
C VAL A 54 -5.88 -5.81 -17.46
N LEU A 55 -4.92 -6.57 -16.95
CA LEU A 55 -4.41 -7.81 -17.54
C LEU A 55 -5.30 -9.00 -17.21
N GLY A 56 -5.90 -8.98 -16.03
CA GLY A 56 -6.83 -10.01 -15.58
C GLY A 56 -7.55 -9.61 -14.29
N ARG A 57 -8.63 -10.33 -13.99
CA ARG A 57 -9.36 -10.23 -12.71
C ARG A 57 -9.46 -11.61 -12.10
N VAL A 58 -9.03 -11.73 -10.85
CA VAL A 58 -9.14 -12.97 -10.08
C VAL A 58 -10.30 -12.82 -9.11
N PRO A 59 -11.33 -13.67 -9.21
CA PRO A 59 -12.40 -13.69 -8.21
C PRO A 59 -11.82 -13.96 -6.81
N VAL A 60 -12.27 -13.22 -5.81
CA VAL A 60 -11.89 -13.37 -4.40
C VAL A 60 -13.14 -13.43 -3.52
N GLY A 61 -12.98 -13.45 -2.21
CA GLY A 61 -14.11 -13.35 -1.29
C GLY A 61 -14.88 -12.04 -1.47
N ARG A 62 -16.15 -12.03 -1.06
CA ARG A 62 -17.03 -10.86 -1.16
C ARG A 62 -16.52 -9.70 -0.32
N ASP A 63 -16.70 -8.48 -0.84
CA ASP A 63 -16.29 -7.22 -0.23
C ASP A 63 -14.83 -7.27 0.23
N PRO A 64 -13.85 -7.50 -0.67
CA PRO A 64 -12.43 -7.57 -0.30
C PRO A 64 -11.94 -6.20 0.19
N HIS A 65 -11.25 -6.18 1.34
CA HIS A 65 -10.83 -4.94 1.99
C HIS A 65 -9.37 -4.58 1.74
N GLU A 66 -8.43 -5.49 2.09
CA GLU A 66 -7.00 -5.21 2.00
C GLU A 66 -6.24 -6.33 1.28
N VAL A 67 -5.09 -5.98 0.70
CA VAL A 67 -4.22 -6.92 -0.02
C VAL A 67 -2.76 -6.77 0.40
N ALA A 68 -2.13 -7.88 0.78
CA ALA A 68 -0.70 -7.98 1.01
C ALA A 68 -0.03 -8.79 -0.10
N VAL A 69 1.28 -8.55 -0.33
CA VAL A 69 2.06 -9.20 -1.38
C VAL A 69 3.38 -9.72 -0.80
N THR A 70 3.83 -10.89 -1.27
CA THR A 70 5.16 -11.39 -0.93
C THR A 70 6.28 -10.55 -1.57
N PRO A 71 7.49 -10.50 -0.98
CA PRO A 71 8.59 -9.68 -1.50
C PRO A 71 9.06 -10.02 -2.91
N ASP A 72 8.78 -11.24 -3.39
CA ASP A 72 9.04 -11.68 -4.77
C ASP A 72 7.90 -11.32 -5.74
N GLY A 73 6.82 -10.73 -5.24
CA GLY A 73 5.65 -10.36 -6.03
C GLY A 73 4.77 -11.53 -6.48
N ARG A 74 5.11 -12.78 -6.13
CA ARG A 74 4.48 -13.97 -6.72
C ARG A 74 3.17 -14.38 -6.05
N MET A 75 3.01 -14.07 -4.76
CA MET A 75 1.77 -14.36 -4.04
C MET A 75 1.14 -13.07 -3.49
N ALA A 76 -0.18 -13.00 -3.56
CA ALA A 76 -0.97 -12.00 -2.89
C ALA A 76 -1.99 -12.66 -1.94
N PHE A 77 -2.32 -11.92 -0.87
CA PHE A 77 -3.28 -12.33 0.15
C PHE A 77 -4.35 -11.26 0.24
N VAL A 78 -5.60 -11.64 0.04
CA VAL A 78 -6.75 -10.72 0.03
C VAL A 78 -7.67 -11.04 1.18
N ALA A 79 -7.86 -10.09 2.08
CA ALA A 79 -8.81 -10.23 3.19
C ALA A 79 -10.23 -9.90 2.73
N SER A 80 -11.15 -10.80 3.05
CA SER A 80 -12.59 -10.64 2.82
C SER A 80 -13.34 -11.00 4.09
N PRO A 81 -14.00 -10.03 4.78
CA PRO A 81 -14.53 -10.24 6.12
C PRO A 81 -15.49 -11.42 6.25
N SER A 82 -16.28 -11.70 5.23
CA SER A 82 -17.26 -12.79 5.27
C SER A 82 -16.74 -14.15 4.80
N GLU A 83 -15.56 -14.20 4.16
CA GLU A 83 -15.11 -15.41 3.46
C GLU A 83 -13.64 -15.79 3.72
N GLY A 84 -12.95 -15.10 4.61
CA GLY A 84 -11.58 -15.41 5.00
C GLY A 84 -10.54 -14.74 4.11
N ILE A 85 -9.38 -15.37 3.90
CA ILE A 85 -8.25 -14.78 3.15
C ILE A 85 -7.99 -15.59 1.88
N SER A 86 -8.18 -14.97 0.71
CA SER A 86 -7.82 -15.57 -0.58
C SER A 86 -6.30 -15.52 -0.79
N VAL A 87 -5.69 -16.64 -1.17
CA VAL A 87 -4.28 -16.75 -1.54
C VAL A 87 -4.18 -16.84 -3.05
N ILE A 88 -3.52 -15.87 -3.66
CA ILE A 88 -3.49 -15.68 -5.11
C ILE A 88 -2.09 -15.94 -5.66
N ASP A 89 -1.98 -16.73 -6.72
CA ASP A 89 -0.81 -16.77 -7.61
C ASP A 89 -0.92 -15.59 -8.58
N VAL A 90 -0.07 -14.58 -8.40
CA VAL A 90 -0.12 -13.35 -9.19
C VAL A 90 0.28 -13.59 -10.65
N PRO A 91 1.38 -14.32 -10.97
CA PRO A 91 1.73 -14.67 -12.35
C PRO A 91 0.65 -15.48 -13.07
N ALA A 92 0.08 -16.48 -12.39
CA ALA A 92 -0.96 -17.32 -12.96
C ALA A 92 -2.35 -16.67 -12.96
N MET A 93 -2.51 -15.54 -12.28
CA MET A 93 -3.80 -14.83 -12.10
C MET A 93 -4.89 -15.75 -11.56
N LYS A 94 -4.59 -16.50 -10.52
CA LYS A 94 -5.48 -17.56 -10.01
C LYS A 94 -5.51 -17.61 -8.49
N GLU A 95 -6.71 -17.77 -7.90
CA GLU A 95 -6.83 -18.15 -6.49
C GLU A 95 -6.33 -19.60 -6.32
N LEU A 96 -5.36 -19.78 -5.43
CA LEU A 96 -4.80 -21.10 -5.09
C LEU A 96 -5.64 -21.80 -4.02
N ARG A 97 -6.06 -21.03 -3.02
CA ARG A 97 -6.86 -21.50 -1.88
C ARG A 97 -7.44 -20.33 -1.12
N ARG A 98 -8.39 -20.63 -0.24
CA ARG A 98 -8.94 -19.70 0.73
C ARG A 98 -8.63 -20.17 2.13
N VAL A 99 -8.05 -19.30 2.95
CA VAL A 99 -7.73 -19.58 4.35
C VAL A 99 -8.97 -19.31 5.19
N ASN A 100 -9.42 -20.34 5.88
CA ASN A 100 -10.45 -20.19 6.90
C ASN A 100 -9.77 -19.70 8.19
N THR A 101 -10.10 -18.48 8.61
CA THR A 101 -9.57 -17.89 9.84
C THR A 101 -10.34 -18.28 11.11
N GLY A 102 -11.28 -19.23 10.99
CA GLY A 102 -12.06 -19.77 12.09
C GLY A 102 -13.32 -18.97 12.40
N ALA A 103 -13.95 -19.32 13.53
CA ALA A 103 -15.20 -18.69 13.97
C ALA A 103 -15.03 -17.22 14.40
N LEU A 104 -13.81 -16.81 14.78
CA LEU A 104 -13.43 -15.44 15.09
C LEU A 104 -12.87 -14.76 13.82
N SER A 105 -13.58 -14.92 12.74
CA SER A 105 -13.22 -14.48 11.40
C SER A 105 -13.47 -12.97 11.21
N ALA A 106 -13.85 -12.54 10.04
CA ALA A 106 -13.91 -11.16 9.56
C ALA A 106 -12.52 -10.52 9.43
N PRO A 107 -11.57 -11.18 8.71
CA PRO A 107 -10.28 -10.57 8.43
C PRO A 107 -10.47 -9.29 7.65
N HIS A 108 -9.87 -8.19 8.12
CA HIS A 108 -10.00 -6.88 7.50
C HIS A 108 -8.69 -6.44 6.86
N ASP A 109 -7.64 -6.24 7.65
CA ASP A 109 -6.31 -5.89 7.14
C ASP A 109 -5.39 -7.10 7.11
N VAL A 110 -4.45 -7.08 6.17
CA VAL A 110 -3.42 -8.10 5.98
C VAL A 110 -2.06 -7.47 5.70
N LEU A 111 -1.01 -7.97 6.35
CA LEU A 111 0.36 -7.54 6.16
C LEU A 111 1.30 -8.75 6.12
N TYR A 112 2.11 -8.84 5.07
CA TYR A 112 3.10 -9.91 4.94
C TYR A 112 4.48 -9.41 5.40
N ALA A 113 5.05 -10.09 6.40
CA ALA A 113 6.39 -9.78 6.91
C ALA A 113 7.07 -11.04 7.49
N GLY A 114 8.37 -11.16 7.32
CA GLY A 114 9.16 -12.27 7.88
C GLY A 114 8.68 -13.67 7.49
N GLY A 115 8.11 -13.85 6.30
CA GLY A 115 7.57 -15.13 5.85
C GLY A 115 6.17 -15.46 6.39
N LYS A 116 5.53 -14.54 7.11
CA LYS A 116 4.22 -14.73 7.74
C LYS A 116 3.24 -13.66 7.30
N LEU A 117 1.96 -13.99 7.36
CA LEU A 117 0.87 -13.05 7.14
C LEU A 117 0.22 -12.71 8.49
N TYR A 118 0.24 -11.44 8.84
CA TYR A 118 -0.52 -10.90 9.96
C TYR A 118 -1.85 -10.37 9.45
N PHE A 119 -2.90 -10.49 10.26
CA PHE A 119 -4.22 -9.99 9.90
C PHE A 119 -4.98 -9.47 11.12
N THR A 120 -5.87 -8.53 10.89
CA THR A 120 -6.86 -8.09 11.88
C THR A 120 -8.18 -8.80 11.66
N ALA A 121 -8.94 -9.01 12.73
CA ALA A 121 -10.30 -9.53 12.70
C ALA A 121 -11.22 -8.51 13.39
N GLU A 122 -11.72 -7.54 12.62
CA GLU A 122 -12.33 -6.30 13.11
C GLU A 122 -13.50 -6.56 14.06
N GLY A 123 -14.43 -7.41 13.67
CA GLY A 123 -15.62 -7.71 14.46
C GLY A 123 -15.37 -8.49 15.75
N TYR A 124 -14.14 -8.99 15.97
CA TYR A 124 -13.82 -9.90 17.08
C TYR A 124 -12.70 -9.40 17.98
N LYS A 125 -12.28 -8.14 17.86
CA LYS A 125 -11.24 -7.52 18.70
C LYS A 125 -9.94 -8.30 18.71
N THR A 126 -9.56 -8.88 17.58
CA THR A 126 -8.52 -9.88 17.47
C THR A 126 -7.55 -9.57 16.34
N ILE A 127 -6.28 -9.93 16.53
CA ILE A 127 -5.28 -10.05 15.48
C ILE A 127 -4.84 -11.51 15.35
N GLY A 128 -4.34 -11.89 14.18
CA GLY A 128 -3.86 -13.25 13.94
C GLY A 128 -2.60 -13.30 13.09
N ARG A 129 -1.94 -14.47 13.08
CA ARG A 129 -0.84 -14.78 12.21
C ARG A 129 -1.05 -16.09 11.49
N TYR A 130 -0.88 -16.08 10.20
CA TYR A 130 -0.97 -17.24 9.33
C TYR A 130 0.39 -17.55 8.72
N ASP A 131 0.75 -18.83 8.69
CA ASP A 131 1.93 -19.35 8.00
C ASP A 131 1.52 -19.85 6.61
N PRO A 132 1.91 -19.16 5.52
CA PRO A 132 1.59 -19.60 4.17
C PRO A 132 2.27 -20.90 3.75
N THR A 133 3.42 -21.24 4.35
CA THR A 133 4.18 -22.46 4.07
C THR A 133 3.54 -23.67 4.72
N ALA A 134 3.21 -23.55 6.01
CA ALA A 134 2.50 -24.61 6.76
C ALA A 134 1.00 -24.64 6.44
N ASN A 135 0.46 -23.61 5.77
CA ASN A 135 -0.96 -23.40 5.50
C ASN A 135 -1.81 -23.46 6.79
N MET A 136 -1.38 -22.74 7.81
CA MET A 136 -1.97 -22.82 9.15
C MET A 136 -2.02 -21.45 9.82
N VAL A 137 -3.14 -21.14 10.48
CA VAL A 137 -3.21 -20.05 11.45
C VAL A 137 -2.43 -20.48 12.69
N GLU A 138 -1.30 -19.81 12.95
CA GLU A 138 -0.40 -20.17 14.05
C GLU A 138 -0.94 -19.73 15.39
N TRP A 139 -1.56 -18.55 15.43
CA TRP A 139 -2.16 -17.99 16.64
C TRP A 139 -3.18 -16.89 16.32
N MET A 140 -4.06 -16.67 17.28
CA MET A 140 -4.98 -15.54 17.37
C MET A 140 -4.83 -14.89 18.75
N LEU A 141 -4.85 -13.55 18.80
CA LEU A 141 -4.71 -12.76 20.02
C LEU A 141 -5.87 -11.78 20.15
N GLY A 142 -6.69 -11.93 21.18
CA GLY A 142 -7.67 -10.93 21.57
C GLY A 142 -6.98 -9.71 22.18
N ILE A 143 -7.21 -8.52 21.64
CA ILE A 143 -6.61 -7.27 22.13
C ILE A 143 -7.56 -6.43 22.97
N GLY A 144 -8.81 -6.88 23.13
CA GLY A 144 -9.80 -6.26 24.03
C GLY A 144 -10.34 -4.90 23.58
N GLN A 145 -9.98 -4.42 22.39
CA GLN A 145 -10.40 -3.14 21.86
C GLN A 145 -11.41 -3.32 20.72
N ASP A 146 -12.41 -2.43 20.63
CA ASP A 146 -13.47 -2.49 19.62
C ASP A 146 -13.01 -1.90 18.28
N GLY A 147 -13.39 -2.58 17.18
CA GLY A 147 -13.13 -2.12 15.84
C GLY A 147 -11.64 -2.18 15.46
N THR A 148 -10.99 -3.32 15.74
CA THR A 148 -9.60 -3.63 15.36
C THR A 148 -9.46 -3.59 13.84
N HIS A 149 -8.87 -2.52 13.29
CA HIS A 149 -9.02 -2.20 11.87
C HIS A 149 -7.75 -2.46 11.04
N LEU A 150 -6.97 -1.44 10.73
CA LEU A 150 -5.73 -1.57 9.99
C LEU A 150 -4.58 -2.06 10.91
N LEU A 151 -3.43 -2.34 10.32
CA LEU A 151 -2.23 -2.64 11.10
C LEU A 151 -0.97 -2.12 10.40
N VAL A 152 -0.01 -1.67 11.18
CA VAL A 152 1.36 -1.44 10.74
C VAL A 152 2.35 -2.15 11.66
N LEU A 153 3.44 -2.63 11.08
CA LEU A 153 4.49 -3.35 11.79
C LEU A 153 5.75 -2.48 11.80
N ALA A 154 6.37 -2.32 12.97
CA ALA A 154 7.65 -1.65 13.08
C ALA A 154 8.72 -2.40 12.26
N ARG A 155 9.77 -1.70 11.84
CA ARG A 155 10.83 -2.27 10.98
C ARG A 155 11.55 -3.47 11.61
N ASP A 156 11.63 -3.52 12.94
CA ASP A 156 12.17 -4.65 13.68
C ASP A 156 11.26 -5.88 13.69
N GLN A 157 10.05 -5.74 13.18
CA GLN A 157 9.00 -6.77 13.17
C GLN A 157 8.60 -7.27 14.56
N GLN A 158 8.91 -6.52 15.62
CA GLN A 158 8.56 -6.90 16.99
C GLN A 158 7.32 -6.18 17.52
N THR A 159 7.08 -4.95 17.06
CA THR A 159 5.98 -4.11 17.53
C THR A 159 4.97 -3.86 16.41
N MET A 160 3.71 -4.16 16.69
CA MET A 160 2.58 -3.89 15.81
C MET A 160 1.70 -2.79 16.39
N TRP A 161 1.19 -1.91 15.55
CA TRP A 161 0.28 -0.83 15.89
C TRP A 161 -1.03 -1.02 15.15
N VAL A 162 -2.14 -0.91 15.88
CA VAL A 162 -3.48 -1.23 15.35
C VAL A 162 -4.48 -0.17 15.83
N PRO A 163 -5.15 0.56 14.93
CA PRO A 163 -6.22 1.49 15.30
C PRO A 163 -7.48 0.70 15.68
N ASN A 164 -8.10 1.14 16.76
CA ASN A 164 -9.34 0.57 17.28
C ASN A 164 -10.44 1.61 17.12
N ARG A 165 -11.22 1.49 16.05
CA ARG A 165 -12.22 2.46 15.64
C ARG A 165 -13.28 2.72 16.71
N GLY A 166 -13.79 1.65 17.31
CA GLY A 166 -14.83 1.72 18.35
C GLY A 166 -14.33 2.14 19.73
N SER A 167 -13.04 1.93 20.03
CA SER A 167 -12.43 2.28 21.32
C SER A 167 -11.66 3.60 21.28
N ASN A 168 -11.59 4.30 20.16
CA ASN A 168 -10.85 5.57 19.99
C ASN A 168 -9.41 5.47 20.53
N SER A 169 -8.71 4.39 20.17
CA SER A 169 -7.37 4.09 20.69
C SER A 169 -6.49 3.43 19.63
N ILE A 170 -5.20 3.41 19.90
CA ILE A 170 -4.22 2.61 19.15
C ILE A 170 -3.72 1.51 20.06
N SER A 171 -3.89 0.25 19.68
CA SER A 171 -3.23 -0.88 20.34
C SER A 171 -1.78 -0.98 19.89
N VAL A 172 -0.89 -1.19 20.86
CA VAL A 172 0.52 -1.51 20.67
C VAL A 172 0.73 -2.94 21.15
N ILE A 173 1.20 -3.81 20.26
CA ILE A 173 1.43 -5.21 20.57
C ILE A 173 2.91 -5.50 20.37
N ASP A 174 3.62 -5.79 21.46
CA ASP A 174 5.02 -6.18 21.43
C ASP A 174 5.17 -7.70 21.35
N GLY A 175 6.27 -8.16 20.77
CA GLY A 175 6.65 -9.57 20.70
C GLY A 175 5.91 -10.36 19.62
N VAL A 176 5.30 -9.69 18.64
CA VAL A 176 4.48 -10.34 17.60
C VAL A 176 5.25 -11.38 16.78
N ALA A 177 6.53 -11.15 16.49
CA ALA A 177 7.35 -12.13 15.77
C ALA A 177 7.58 -13.43 16.56
N GLY A 178 7.68 -13.31 17.89
CA GLY A 178 7.91 -14.46 18.77
C GLY A 178 6.68 -15.30 19.08
N GLY A 179 5.50 -14.77 18.85
CA GLY A 179 4.23 -15.43 19.18
C GLY A 179 3.96 -15.59 20.69
N PRO A 180 2.81 -16.26 21.05
CA PRO A 180 2.48 -16.49 22.45
C PRO A 180 3.55 -17.32 23.18
N PRO A 181 3.77 -17.14 24.49
CA PRO A 181 3.10 -16.20 25.40
C PRO A 181 3.80 -14.84 25.53
N LYS A 182 4.65 -14.44 24.60
CA LYS A 182 5.52 -13.27 24.73
C LYS A 182 4.83 -11.92 24.42
N PHE A 183 3.55 -11.91 24.13
CA PHE A 183 2.81 -10.70 23.84
C PHE A 183 2.68 -9.76 25.03
N LYS A 184 2.90 -8.46 24.77
CA LYS A 184 2.50 -7.41 25.69
C LYS A 184 1.65 -6.42 24.90
N THR A 185 0.42 -6.21 25.34
CA THR A 185 -0.53 -5.30 24.70
C THR A 185 -0.75 -4.07 25.57
N THR A 186 -0.73 -2.90 24.93
CA THR A 186 -1.04 -1.60 25.56
C THR A 186 -1.97 -0.86 24.64
N ALA A 187 -2.97 -0.14 25.16
CA ALA A 187 -3.82 0.76 24.40
C ALA A 187 -3.46 2.21 24.70
N ILE A 188 -3.34 3.02 23.67
CA ILE A 188 -3.08 4.46 23.74
C ILE A 188 -4.37 5.17 23.30
N PRO A 189 -5.10 5.84 24.20
CA PRO A 189 -6.22 6.69 23.82
C PRO A 189 -5.76 7.80 22.88
N VAL A 190 -6.49 8.04 21.81
CA VAL A 190 -6.20 9.16 20.90
C VAL A 190 -7.34 10.18 20.93
N PRO A 191 -7.03 11.49 20.85
CA PRO A 191 -8.04 12.50 20.64
C PRO A 191 -8.78 12.29 19.32
N GLY A 192 -10.05 12.63 19.30
CA GLY A 192 -10.93 12.40 18.15
C GLY A 192 -11.68 11.08 18.19
N THR A 193 -12.40 10.78 17.13
CA THR A 193 -13.27 9.60 17.07
C THR A 193 -13.00 8.77 15.82
N THR A 194 -13.10 7.46 15.98
CA THR A 194 -12.93 6.50 14.89
C THR A 194 -11.55 6.62 14.21
N PRO A 195 -10.43 6.38 14.92
CA PRO A 195 -9.10 6.31 14.29
C PRO A 195 -9.07 5.18 13.26
N GLU A 196 -8.62 5.47 12.05
CA GLU A 196 -8.62 4.50 10.95
C GLU A 196 -7.32 4.51 10.17
N GLY A 197 -7.05 5.55 9.38
CA GLY A 197 -5.80 5.67 8.65
C GLY A 197 -4.61 5.80 9.60
N LEU A 198 -3.58 4.96 9.43
CA LEU A 198 -2.35 5.08 10.21
C LEU A 198 -1.14 4.67 9.36
N ASP A 199 0.02 5.26 9.71
CA ASP A 199 1.31 4.83 9.19
C ASP A 199 2.46 5.28 10.11
N LEU A 200 3.60 4.60 10.01
CA LEU A 200 4.84 4.97 10.68
C LEU A 200 5.65 5.92 9.82
N SER A 201 6.24 6.94 10.46
CA SER A 201 7.21 7.81 9.79
C SER A 201 8.37 7.00 9.20
N PRO A 202 9.05 7.51 8.13
CA PRO A 202 10.15 6.79 7.49
C PRO A 202 11.30 6.42 8.44
N ASP A 203 11.51 7.17 9.51
CA ASP A 203 12.50 6.86 10.55
C ASP A 203 11.96 5.98 11.70
N GLY A 204 10.65 5.70 11.68
CA GLY A 204 9.95 4.88 12.68
C GLY A 204 9.75 5.55 14.04
N ARG A 205 10.05 6.85 14.20
CA ARG A 205 9.96 7.56 15.47
C ARG A 205 8.55 8.04 15.80
N GLU A 206 7.72 8.21 14.79
CA GLU A 206 6.36 8.67 14.94
C GLU A 206 5.38 7.72 14.27
N LEU A 207 4.25 7.51 14.93
CA LEU A 207 3.06 6.94 14.32
C LEU A 207 2.04 8.06 14.15
N TRP A 208 1.57 8.23 12.94
CA TRP A 208 0.47 9.16 12.66
C TRP A 208 -0.82 8.39 12.44
N THR A 209 -1.91 8.91 12.97
CA THR A 209 -3.24 8.36 12.71
C THR A 209 -4.24 9.47 12.42
N ALA A 210 -5.11 9.23 11.46
CA ALA A 210 -6.22 10.11 11.14
C ALA A 210 -7.53 9.52 11.67
N THR A 211 -8.40 10.38 12.21
CA THR A 211 -9.69 10.00 12.75
C THR A 211 -10.80 10.32 11.75
N ARG A 212 -11.55 9.30 11.40
CA ARG A 212 -12.62 9.38 10.40
C ARG A 212 -13.82 10.17 10.89
N GLY A 213 -14.12 10.10 12.19
CA GLY A 213 -15.34 10.67 12.76
C GLY A 213 -15.32 12.18 12.95
N ASP A 214 -14.14 12.81 13.08
CA ASP A 214 -14.02 14.25 13.32
C ASP A 214 -12.90 14.94 12.54
N GLY A 215 -12.15 14.21 11.71
CA GLY A 215 -11.10 14.76 10.84
C GLY A 215 -9.84 15.22 11.56
N SER A 216 -9.60 14.72 12.78
CA SER A 216 -8.36 14.98 13.52
C SER A 216 -7.22 14.09 13.07
N VAL A 217 -6.00 14.57 13.28
CA VAL A 217 -4.76 13.81 13.11
C VAL A 217 -4.01 13.81 14.43
N SER A 218 -3.63 12.64 14.91
CA SER A 218 -2.83 12.46 16.12
C SER A 218 -1.47 11.89 15.78
N ILE A 219 -0.42 12.41 16.43
CA ILE A 219 0.96 11.99 16.33
C ILE A 219 1.37 11.35 17.63
N ILE A 220 1.86 10.13 17.57
CA ILE A 220 2.31 9.33 18.70
C ILE A 220 3.82 9.16 18.57
N ASP A 221 4.57 9.52 19.60
CA ASP A 221 5.98 9.15 19.73
C ASP A 221 6.08 7.65 20.03
N THR A 222 6.78 6.89 19.17
CA THR A 222 6.81 5.44 19.23
C THR A 222 7.60 4.90 20.41
N ALA A 223 8.61 5.65 20.90
CA ALA A 223 9.44 5.23 22.02
C ALA A 223 8.72 5.43 23.37
N THR A 224 8.06 6.58 23.55
CA THR A 224 7.34 6.88 24.80
C THR A 224 5.91 6.39 24.78
N ARG A 225 5.35 6.06 23.59
CA ARG A 225 3.97 5.62 23.38
C ARG A 225 2.95 6.65 23.88
N ARG A 226 3.21 7.92 23.64
CA ARG A 226 2.35 9.03 24.03
C ARG A 226 1.96 9.84 22.81
N VAL A 227 0.72 10.33 22.81
CA VAL A 227 0.31 11.36 21.87
C VAL A 227 1.10 12.62 22.18
N ILE A 228 1.91 13.09 21.23
CA ILE A 228 2.74 14.29 21.38
C ILE A 228 2.10 15.52 20.73
N GLN A 229 1.18 15.29 19.79
CA GLN A 229 0.45 16.35 19.11
C GLN A 229 -0.86 15.82 18.54
N SER A 230 -1.89 16.69 18.51
CA SER A 230 -3.11 16.47 17.75
C SER A 230 -3.57 17.80 17.16
N PHE A 231 -4.12 17.75 15.94
CA PHE A 231 -4.70 18.90 15.25
C PHE A 231 -5.82 18.44 14.33
N ASN A 232 -6.75 19.34 14.04
CA ASN A 232 -7.91 19.02 13.20
C ASN A 232 -7.76 19.67 11.82
N LEU A 233 -7.84 18.86 10.76
CA LEU A 233 -7.74 19.28 9.36
C LEU A 233 -9.11 19.56 8.74
N LYS A 234 -10.20 19.42 9.53
CA LYS A 234 -11.59 19.56 9.07
C LYS A 234 -11.94 18.60 7.94
N LEU A 235 -11.43 17.37 8.04
CA LEU A 235 -11.73 16.30 7.11
C LEU A 235 -13.09 15.70 7.47
N THR A 236 -13.78 15.17 6.48
CA THR A 236 -15.12 14.60 6.65
C THR A 236 -15.11 13.07 6.69
N ASP A 237 -14.07 12.44 6.09
CA ASP A 237 -13.89 10.99 6.05
C ASP A 237 -12.42 10.63 5.81
N ALA A 238 -11.57 10.89 6.83
CA ALA A 238 -10.13 10.61 6.77
C ALA A 238 -9.83 9.12 6.93
N ASN A 239 -10.04 8.35 5.89
CA ASN A 239 -10.00 6.89 5.97
C ASN A 239 -8.63 6.26 5.63
N ARG A 240 -7.72 7.01 5.00
CA ARG A 240 -6.37 6.53 4.68
C ARG A 240 -5.31 7.58 4.97
N LEU A 241 -4.21 7.13 5.56
CA LEU A 241 -3.02 7.92 5.81
C LEU A 241 -1.80 7.11 5.41
N LYS A 242 -0.88 7.68 4.63
CA LYS A 242 0.39 7.06 4.25
C LYS A 242 1.52 8.07 4.23
N PHE A 243 2.68 7.64 4.70
CA PHE A 243 3.93 8.37 4.52
C PHE A 243 4.53 8.12 3.14
N THR A 244 5.17 9.13 2.60
CA THR A 244 6.12 8.98 1.50
C THR A 244 7.54 8.78 2.07
N PRO A 245 8.47 8.17 1.30
CA PRO A 245 9.84 7.95 1.78
C PRO A 245 10.61 9.23 2.15
N ASP A 246 10.26 10.37 1.56
CA ASP A 246 10.84 11.68 1.81
C ASP A 246 10.14 12.48 2.92
N GLY A 247 9.13 11.90 3.58
CA GLY A 247 8.50 12.45 4.78
C GLY A 247 7.30 13.34 4.53
N MET A 248 6.66 13.27 3.37
CA MET A 248 5.30 13.80 3.23
C MET A 248 4.28 12.83 3.85
N VAL A 249 3.12 13.35 4.21
CA VAL A 249 1.98 12.56 4.68
C VAL A 249 0.81 12.79 3.75
N LEU A 250 0.32 11.71 3.17
CA LEU A 250 -0.84 11.70 2.29
C LEU A 250 -2.07 11.26 3.09
N ILE A 251 -3.13 12.05 3.10
CA ILE A 251 -4.40 11.70 3.74
C ILE A 251 -5.52 11.80 2.70
N LEU A 252 -6.21 10.70 2.46
CA LEU A 252 -7.39 10.72 1.60
C LEU A 252 -8.62 11.04 2.45
N ASP A 253 -9.27 12.15 2.14
CA ASP A 253 -10.60 12.50 2.65
C ASP A 253 -11.66 11.99 1.67
N GLY A 254 -12.18 10.80 1.94
CA GLY A 254 -13.17 10.12 1.12
C GLY A 254 -14.43 10.95 0.93
N GLY A 255 -14.95 11.57 2.00
CA GLY A 255 -16.20 12.33 1.97
C GLY A 255 -16.16 13.55 1.05
N THR A 256 -14.99 14.11 0.80
CA THR A 256 -14.84 15.23 -0.15
C THR A 256 -14.16 14.85 -1.44
N GLY A 257 -13.60 13.64 -1.57
CA GLY A 257 -12.79 13.26 -2.73
C GLY A 257 -11.53 14.12 -2.87
N THR A 258 -10.84 14.36 -1.75
CA THR A 258 -9.67 15.24 -1.70
C THR A 258 -8.47 14.50 -1.10
N LEU A 259 -7.31 14.61 -1.72
CA LEU A 259 -6.04 14.20 -1.15
C LEU A 259 -5.39 15.40 -0.47
N ILE A 260 -5.10 15.27 0.82
CA ILE A 260 -4.35 16.25 1.60
C ILE A 260 -2.91 15.80 1.68
N VAL A 261 -1.98 16.71 1.43
CA VAL A 261 -0.53 16.47 1.52
C VAL A 261 0.04 17.38 2.60
N LEU A 262 0.69 16.77 3.60
CA LEU A 262 1.37 17.50 4.67
C LEU A 262 2.89 17.25 4.58
N ASP A 263 3.65 18.22 5.03
CA ASP A 263 5.06 18.03 5.39
C ASP A 263 5.14 17.57 6.85
N ALA A 264 5.67 16.38 7.09
CA ALA A 264 5.69 15.80 8.42
C ALA A 264 6.60 16.56 9.40
N ALA A 265 7.69 17.15 8.93
CA ALA A 265 8.63 17.86 9.79
C ALA A 265 8.05 19.17 10.33
N SER A 266 7.42 19.97 9.48
CA SER A 266 6.79 21.23 9.85
C SER A 266 5.35 21.11 10.34
N ARG A 267 4.69 19.95 10.15
CA ARG A 267 3.28 19.69 10.46
C ARG A 267 2.31 20.56 9.64
N LYS A 268 2.77 21.11 8.53
CA LYS A 268 1.99 22.03 7.69
C LYS A 268 1.43 21.36 6.45
N GLU A 269 0.26 21.82 6.06
CA GLU A 269 -0.32 21.44 4.77
C GLU A 269 0.49 22.04 3.62
N ILE A 270 0.89 21.20 2.67
CA ILE A 270 1.56 21.56 1.43
C ILE A 270 0.52 21.81 0.33
N LYS A 271 -0.44 20.89 0.21
CA LYS A 271 -1.41 20.91 -0.88
C LYS A 271 -2.71 20.19 -0.50
N ARG A 272 -3.82 20.68 -1.05
CA ARG A 272 -5.08 19.92 -1.19
C ARG A 272 -5.37 19.71 -2.65
N LEU A 273 -5.52 18.46 -3.05
CA LEU A 273 -5.74 18.08 -4.44
C LEU A 273 -7.11 17.41 -4.56
N LYS A 274 -7.99 18.00 -5.35
CA LYS A 274 -9.28 17.41 -5.67
C LYS A 274 -9.06 16.22 -6.61
N VAL A 275 -9.27 15.00 -6.12
CA VAL A 275 -9.03 13.75 -6.88
C VAL A 275 -10.31 13.15 -7.43
N ALA A 276 -11.47 13.53 -6.89
CA ALA A 276 -12.78 13.18 -7.42
C ALA A 276 -13.78 14.32 -7.21
N PRO A 277 -14.84 14.44 -8.03
CA PRO A 277 -15.80 15.53 -7.94
C PRO A 277 -16.72 15.43 -6.70
N ARG A 278 -16.82 14.26 -6.08
CA ARG A 278 -17.72 13.94 -4.97
C ARG A 278 -17.06 12.97 -3.99
N ASP A 279 -17.84 12.51 -3.02
CA ASP A 279 -17.50 11.38 -2.14
C ASP A 279 -16.95 10.21 -2.95
N THR A 280 -15.87 9.62 -2.47
CA THR A 280 -15.18 8.48 -3.11
C THR A 280 -15.44 7.16 -2.38
N GLY A 281 -16.17 7.20 -1.28
CA GLY A 281 -16.33 6.06 -0.39
C GLY A 281 -15.02 5.65 0.27
N ASP A 282 -14.94 4.40 0.74
CA ASP A 282 -13.71 3.83 1.28
C ASP A 282 -12.67 3.66 0.15
N GLY A 283 -11.69 4.54 0.14
CA GLY A 283 -10.60 4.52 -0.83
C GLY A 283 -9.38 3.74 -0.36
N GLY A 284 -8.38 3.64 -1.24
CA GLY A 284 -7.04 3.13 -0.94
C GLY A 284 -5.97 4.16 -1.27
N VAL A 285 -4.87 4.15 -0.53
CA VAL A 285 -3.67 4.94 -0.85
C VAL A 285 -2.47 4.01 -0.82
N PHE A 286 -1.78 3.91 -1.92
CA PHE A 286 -0.52 3.19 -2.04
C PHE A 286 0.56 4.14 -2.53
N VAL A 287 1.69 4.20 -1.82
CA VAL A 287 2.86 5.00 -2.18
C VAL A 287 3.93 4.06 -2.73
N MET A 288 4.46 4.38 -3.89
CA MET A 288 5.59 3.64 -4.46
C MET A 288 6.80 3.69 -3.53
N PRO A 289 7.52 2.58 -3.34
CA PRO A 289 8.71 2.55 -2.47
C PRO A 289 9.83 3.51 -2.88
N ASP A 290 9.89 3.90 -4.14
CA ASP A 290 10.84 4.89 -4.65
C ASP A 290 10.37 6.34 -4.46
N GLY A 291 9.18 6.56 -3.92
CA GLY A 291 8.60 7.88 -3.70
C GLY A 291 8.17 8.63 -4.96
N SER A 292 8.17 7.98 -6.12
CA SER A 292 7.85 8.65 -7.38
C SER A 292 6.36 8.94 -7.55
N ARG A 293 5.49 8.04 -7.10
CA ARG A 293 4.04 8.08 -7.33
C ARG A 293 3.25 7.60 -6.13
N ALA A 294 2.02 8.08 -6.04
CA ALA A 294 0.97 7.45 -5.24
C ALA A 294 -0.18 7.01 -6.14
N TYR A 295 -0.80 5.89 -5.80
CA TYR A 295 -1.99 5.37 -6.44
C TYR A 295 -3.16 5.44 -5.46
N LEU A 296 -4.26 6.03 -5.91
CA LEU A 296 -5.48 6.18 -5.11
C LEU A 296 -6.58 5.33 -5.72
N GLY A 297 -7.10 4.35 -4.97
CA GLY A 297 -8.32 3.65 -5.33
C GLY A 297 -9.52 4.48 -4.89
N LEU A 298 -10.37 4.86 -5.83
CA LEU A 298 -11.55 5.68 -5.57
C LEU A 298 -12.81 4.86 -5.84
N ARG A 299 -13.41 4.33 -4.76
CA ARG A 299 -14.46 3.31 -4.85
C ARG A 299 -15.65 3.77 -5.66
N ASP A 300 -16.23 4.90 -5.32
CA ASP A 300 -17.47 5.39 -5.93
C ASP A 300 -17.24 6.15 -7.24
N ASP A 301 -15.98 6.47 -7.56
CA ASP A 301 -15.54 7.01 -8.85
C ASP A 301 -15.14 5.89 -9.84
N HIS A 302 -15.07 4.64 -9.38
CA HIS A 302 -14.70 3.46 -10.18
C HIS A 302 -13.36 3.59 -10.92
N SER A 303 -12.41 4.35 -10.34
CA SER A 303 -11.12 4.62 -10.95
C SER A 303 -9.95 4.49 -9.96
N VAL A 304 -8.76 4.30 -10.53
CA VAL A 304 -7.48 4.52 -9.84
C VAL A 304 -6.88 5.80 -10.36
N VAL A 305 -6.54 6.72 -9.45
CA VAL A 305 -5.86 7.97 -9.77
C VAL A 305 -4.38 7.83 -9.45
N VAL A 306 -3.52 8.26 -10.36
CA VAL A 306 -2.06 8.29 -10.18
C VAL A 306 -1.64 9.72 -9.90
N ILE A 307 -0.93 9.91 -8.79
CA ILE A 307 -0.36 11.19 -8.38
C ILE A 307 1.15 11.15 -8.60
N ASP A 308 1.68 12.11 -9.33
CA ASP A 308 3.11 12.40 -9.35
C ASP A 308 3.48 13.09 -8.03
N LEU A 309 4.33 12.45 -7.22
CA LEU A 309 4.68 12.96 -5.89
C LEU A 309 5.71 14.09 -5.93
N LYS A 310 6.37 14.33 -7.06
CA LYS A 310 7.29 15.46 -7.23
C LYS A 310 6.55 16.77 -7.53
N THR A 311 5.50 16.70 -8.37
CA THR A 311 4.70 17.87 -8.76
C THR A 311 3.46 18.03 -7.92
N LEU A 312 3.03 16.97 -7.22
CA LEU A 312 1.78 16.86 -6.49
C LEU A 312 0.56 17.12 -7.39
N GLU A 313 0.56 16.54 -8.58
CA GLU A 313 -0.50 16.66 -9.56
C GLU A 313 -1.01 15.29 -10.01
N ILE A 314 -2.22 15.26 -10.54
CA ILE A 314 -2.77 14.04 -11.15
C ILE A 314 -2.02 13.79 -12.45
N GLU A 315 -1.25 12.70 -12.51
CA GLU A 315 -0.54 12.24 -13.70
C GLU A 315 -1.49 11.52 -14.66
N SER A 316 -2.32 10.64 -14.13
CA SER A 316 -3.24 9.83 -14.93
C SER A 316 -4.42 9.29 -14.10
N ARG A 317 -5.41 8.75 -14.80
CA ARG A 317 -6.58 8.09 -14.22
C ARG A 317 -6.87 6.82 -15.00
N PHE A 318 -6.99 5.70 -14.30
CA PHE A 318 -7.31 4.38 -14.87
C PHE A 318 -8.75 4.00 -14.52
N PRO A 319 -9.69 4.00 -15.47
CA PRO A 319 -11.03 3.50 -15.21
C PRO A 319 -10.97 1.99 -14.98
N MET A 320 -11.59 1.52 -13.90
CA MET A 320 -11.63 0.09 -13.53
C MET A 320 -12.92 -0.60 -14.01
N GLY A 321 -13.76 0.10 -14.75
CA GLY A 321 -15.04 -0.37 -15.24
C GLY A 321 -16.21 -0.03 -14.31
N PRO A 322 -17.45 -0.12 -14.82
CA PRO A 322 -18.63 0.19 -14.03
C PRO A 322 -18.75 -0.78 -12.86
N ASP A 323 -19.29 -0.27 -11.75
CA ASP A 323 -19.55 -1.03 -10.53
C ASP A 323 -18.34 -1.80 -9.96
N SER A 324 -17.12 -1.40 -10.32
CA SER A 324 -15.90 -2.08 -9.88
C SER A 324 -15.56 -1.82 -8.43
N GLY A 325 -15.67 -0.59 -7.96
CA GLY A 325 -15.37 -0.18 -6.59
C GLY A 325 -13.90 -0.38 -6.20
N PRO A 326 -12.93 0.27 -6.88
CA PRO A 326 -11.51 0.13 -6.52
C PRO A 326 -11.23 0.68 -5.13
N GLY A 327 -10.65 -0.16 -4.27
CA GLY A 327 -10.26 0.15 -2.89
C GLY A 327 -8.76 0.06 -2.70
N CYS A 328 -8.32 -0.83 -1.80
CA CYS A 328 -6.90 -1.04 -1.50
C CYS A 328 -6.09 -1.42 -2.75
N ILE A 329 -4.87 -0.89 -2.79
CA ILE A 329 -3.90 -1.08 -3.87
C ILE A 329 -2.59 -1.58 -3.28
N ASN A 330 -1.91 -2.49 -3.98
CA ASN A 330 -0.56 -2.91 -3.66
C ASN A 330 0.26 -3.15 -4.93
N TRP A 331 1.55 -3.38 -4.75
CA TRP A 331 2.52 -3.53 -5.83
C TRP A 331 3.21 -4.89 -5.79
N ALA A 332 3.19 -5.61 -6.89
CA ALA A 332 3.90 -6.86 -7.06
C ALA A 332 5.09 -6.67 -8.03
N ALA A 333 6.30 -6.60 -7.50
CA ALA A 333 7.53 -6.63 -8.28
C ALA A 333 7.89 -8.10 -8.53
N LEU A 334 7.46 -8.66 -9.65
CA LEU A 334 7.77 -10.06 -10.03
C LEU A 334 9.27 -10.22 -10.24
N LYS A 335 9.89 -11.05 -9.42
CA LYS A 335 11.33 -11.39 -9.48
C LYS A 335 11.54 -12.78 -10.03
#